data_714e09fb50dc62e8490e62cca3a3ad75
#
_entry.id   714e09fb50dc62e8490e62cca3a3ad75
#
_cell.length_a   1.000
_cell.length_b   1.000
_cell.length_c   1.000
_cell.angle_alpha   90.00
_cell.angle_beta   90.00
_cell.angle_gamma   90.00
#
_symmetry.space_group_name_H-M   'P 1'
#
loop_
_entity.id
_entity.type
_entity.pdbx_description
1 polymer ?
#
loop_
_entity_poly.entity_id
_entity_poly.type
_entity_poly.pdbx_seq_one_letter_code
_entity_poly.pdbx_strand_id
1 'polypeptide(L)'
;MLFRSTHETTRLCLEFLSKLDVKNQYFLDLGAGSGILSFYLMKKQAKGGVAIEIEGAAVENMKKNAALNKIPDGLEMICADLGKYKPTQLADGIVANITSPVILEYLPYFSPWVKKGGWGVFSGVNSTNADLVKKAFAENGWKDLHEKTDGDWHGFYLRYKI
;
A
#
# COMPACT_ATOMS: atom_id res chain seq x y z
N MET A 1 -15.23 -11.69 -7.84
CA MET A 1 -14.67 -10.58 -7.26
C MET A 1 -13.22 -10.38 -7.45
N LEU A 2 -12.53 -11.39 -7.84
CA LEU A 2 -11.15 -11.22 -8.13
C LEU A 2 -10.91 -10.20 -9.20
N PHE A 3 -11.90 -10.01 -10.08
CA PHE A 3 -11.74 -9.05 -11.08
C PHE A 3 -11.58 -7.68 -10.59
N ARG A 4 -12.10 -7.34 -9.40
CA ARG A 4 -11.97 -6.02 -8.85
C ARG A 4 -10.58 -5.73 -8.41
N SER A 5 -9.80 -6.75 -8.11
CA SER A 5 -8.41 -6.57 -7.74
C SER A 5 -7.54 -6.20 -8.92
N THR A 6 -8.05 -6.32 -10.16
CA THR A 6 -7.33 -5.83 -11.34
C THR A 6 -7.89 -4.52 -11.84
N HIS A 7 -8.70 -3.85 -11.02
CA HIS A 7 -9.20 -2.55 -11.29
C HIS A 7 -8.05 -1.57 -11.58
N GLU A 8 -8.37 -0.44 -12.20
CA GLU A 8 -7.41 0.57 -12.60
C GLU A 8 -6.49 0.98 -11.47
N THR A 9 -7.04 1.13 -10.26
CA THR A 9 -6.24 1.55 -9.11
C THR A 9 -5.19 0.50 -8.72
N THR A 10 -5.54 -0.78 -8.81
CA THR A 10 -4.62 -1.88 -8.56
C THR A 10 -3.53 -1.89 -9.63
N ARG A 11 -3.88 -1.70 -10.90
CA ARG A 11 -2.91 -1.66 -11.98
C ARG A 11 -1.94 -0.51 -11.82
N LEU A 12 -2.42 0.67 -11.40
CA LEU A 12 -1.55 1.82 -11.15
C LEU A 12 -0.52 1.51 -10.06
N CYS A 13 -0.95 0.88 -8.96
CA CYS A 13 -0.03 0.45 -7.93
C CYS A 13 0.99 -0.55 -8.47
N LEU A 14 0.54 -1.55 -9.21
CA LEU A 14 1.44 -2.57 -9.74
C LEU A 14 2.47 -1.98 -10.72
N GLU A 15 2.08 -1.01 -11.53
CA GLU A 15 3.02 -0.34 -12.42
C GLU A 15 4.15 0.34 -11.67
N PHE A 16 3.84 1.06 -10.59
CA PHE A 16 4.87 1.67 -9.78
C PHE A 16 5.73 0.61 -9.07
N LEU A 17 5.09 -0.38 -8.46
CA LEU A 17 5.82 -1.43 -7.74
C LEU A 17 6.74 -2.22 -8.66
N SER A 18 6.35 -2.42 -9.92
CA SER A 18 7.16 -3.17 -10.87
C SER A 18 8.52 -2.54 -11.14
N LYS A 19 8.64 -1.24 -10.93
CA LYS A 19 9.87 -0.50 -11.17
C LYS A 19 10.77 -0.38 -9.96
N LEU A 20 10.30 -0.85 -8.81
CA LEU A 20 11.07 -0.77 -7.57
C LEU A 20 11.87 -2.05 -7.35
N ASP A 21 13.08 -1.89 -6.82
CA ASP A 21 13.83 -3.01 -6.30
C ASP A 21 13.43 -3.17 -4.83
N VAL A 22 12.62 -4.19 -4.56
CA VAL A 22 12.12 -4.46 -3.20
C VAL A 22 12.78 -5.68 -2.56
N LYS A 23 13.81 -6.22 -3.20
CA LYS A 23 14.49 -7.40 -2.69
C LYS A 23 15.04 -7.15 -1.29
N ASN A 24 14.70 -8.07 -0.38
CA ASN A 24 15.08 -8.00 1.03
C ASN A 24 14.52 -6.79 1.78
N GLN A 25 13.50 -6.15 1.25
CA GLN A 25 12.82 -5.05 1.92
C GLN A 25 11.59 -5.52 2.69
N TYR A 26 11.24 -4.74 3.72
CA TYR A 26 10.07 -4.95 4.56
C TYR A 26 9.02 -3.90 4.22
N PHE A 27 7.78 -4.31 4.01
CA PHE A 27 6.72 -3.40 3.56
C PHE A 27 5.47 -3.49 4.43
N LEU A 28 4.63 -2.47 4.32
CA LEU A 28 3.29 -2.47 4.88
C LEU A 28 2.30 -2.27 3.74
N ASP A 29 1.23 -3.07 3.73
CA ASP A 29 0.15 -2.97 2.76
C ASP A 29 -1.11 -2.56 3.53
N LEU A 30 -1.48 -1.30 3.39
CA LEU A 30 -2.56 -0.69 4.17
C LEU A 30 -3.88 -0.82 3.44
N GLY A 31 -4.86 -1.46 4.09
CA GLY A 31 -6.14 -1.76 3.46
C GLY A 31 -5.98 -2.83 2.39
N ALA A 32 -5.31 -3.92 2.74
CA ALA A 32 -4.80 -4.89 1.76
C ALA A 32 -5.87 -5.63 0.94
N GLY A 33 -7.11 -5.68 1.42
CA GLY A 33 -8.20 -6.33 0.69
C GLY A 33 -7.91 -7.79 0.36
N SER A 34 -7.78 -8.09 -0.92
CA SER A 34 -7.48 -9.46 -1.39
C SER A 34 -6.03 -9.86 -1.18
N GLY A 35 -5.15 -8.90 -0.87
CA GLY A 35 -3.73 -9.17 -0.67
C GLY A 35 -2.89 -9.18 -1.94
N ILE A 36 -3.46 -8.84 -3.08
CA ILE A 36 -2.76 -8.95 -4.36
C ILE A 36 -1.47 -8.14 -4.42
N LEU A 37 -1.43 -6.95 -3.82
CA LEU A 37 -0.23 -6.12 -3.83
C LEU A 37 0.85 -6.71 -2.93
N SER A 38 0.45 -7.22 -1.76
CA SER A 38 1.36 -7.94 -0.87
C SER A 38 1.94 -9.17 -1.54
N PHE A 39 1.10 -9.95 -2.23
CA PHE A 39 1.55 -11.17 -2.92
C PHE A 39 2.56 -10.82 -4.01
N TYR A 40 2.30 -9.74 -4.74
CA TYR A 40 3.22 -9.28 -5.78
C TYR A 40 4.58 -8.93 -5.19
N LEU A 41 4.60 -8.18 -4.09
CA LEU A 41 5.84 -7.79 -3.43
C LEU A 41 6.61 -9.02 -2.89
N MET A 42 5.91 -9.98 -2.31
CA MET A 42 6.55 -11.21 -1.83
C MET A 42 7.17 -12.00 -2.99
N LYS A 43 6.50 -12.04 -4.14
CA LYS A 43 7.04 -12.71 -5.32
C LYS A 43 8.19 -11.95 -5.95
N LYS A 44 8.32 -10.65 -5.67
CA LYS A 44 9.49 -9.85 -6.03
C LYS A 44 10.62 -9.96 -5.02
N GLN A 45 10.52 -10.94 -4.12
CA GLN A 45 11.56 -11.25 -3.13
C GLN A 45 11.69 -10.23 -2.01
N ALA A 46 10.61 -9.52 -1.68
CA ALA A 46 10.60 -8.74 -0.45
C ALA A 46 10.90 -9.68 0.73
N LYS A 47 11.55 -9.16 1.76
CA LYS A 47 11.91 -9.93 2.95
C LYS A 47 10.68 -10.35 3.72
N GLY A 48 9.70 -9.47 3.78
CA GLY A 48 8.46 -9.69 4.49
C GLY A 48 7.67 -8.41 4.59
N GLY A 49 6.53 -8.49 5.26
CA GLY A 49 5.68 -7.33 5.44
C GLY A 49 4.44 -7.68 6.23
N VAL A 50 3.59 -6.66 6.41
CA VAL A 50 2.30 -6.84 7.06
C VAL A 50 1.22 -6.33 6.14
N ALA A 51 0.25 -7.18 5.85
CA ALA A 51 -0.96 -6.80 5.14
C ALA A 51 -2.05 -6.53 6.17
N ILE A 52 -2.53 -5.31 6.24
CA ILE A 52 -3.48 -4.84 7.24
C ILE A 52 -4.83 -4.62 6.58
N GLU A 53 -5.86 -5.25 7.10
CA GLU A 53 -7.21 -5.14 6.57
C GLU A 53 -8.20 -5.12 7.74
N ILE A 54 -9.20 -4.23 7.69
CA ILE A 54 -10.13 -4.07 8.80
C ILE A 54 -11.21 -5.15 8.83
N GLU A 55 -11.50 -5.76 7.67
CA GLU A 55 -12.56 -6.77 7.59
C GLU A 55 -12.02 -8.17 7.78
N GLY A 56 -12.47 -8.85 8.85
CA GLY A 56 -12.00 -10.20 9.17
C GLY A 56 -12.23 -11.21 8.07
N ALA A 57 -13.39 -11.13 7.38
CA ALA A 57 -13.67 -12.04 6.27
C ALA A 57 -12.68 -11.86 5.12
N ALA A 58 -12.28 -10.62 4.85
CA ALA A 58 -11.27 -10.35 3.81
C ALA A 58 -9.91 -10.91 4.20
N VAL A 59 -9.55 -10.80 5.48
CA VAL A 59 -8.28 -11.36 5.98
C VAL A 59 -8.26 -12.88 5.82
N GLU A 60 -9.37 -13.55 6.15
CA GLU A 60 -9.46 -15.02 6.00
C GLU A 60 -9.33 -15.43 4.53
N ASN A 61 -9.95 -14.69 3.63
CA ASN A 61 -9.81 -14.94 2.20
C ASN A 61 -8.38 -14.69 1.72
N MET A 62 -7.73 -13.65 2.22
CA MET A 62 -6.34 -13.35 1.90
C MET A 62 -5.43 -14.50 2.30
N LYS A 63 -5.63 -15.04 3.51
CA LYS A 63 -4.84 -16.18 4.00
C LYS A 63 -5.02 -17.42 3.12
N LYS A 64 -6.25 -17.69 2.70
CA LYS A 64 -6.52 -18.81 1.79
C LYS A 64 -5.84 -18.62 0.45
N ASN A 65 -5.92 -17.41 -0.11
CA ASN A 65 -5.31 -17.09 -1.39
C ASN A 65 -3.79 -17.14 -1.31
N ALA A 66 -3.21 -16.71 -0.19
CA ALA A 66 -1.77 -16.80 0.01
C ALA A 66 -1.29 -18.27 -0.04
N ALA A 67 -2.03 -19.16 0.62
CA ALA A 67 -1.69 -20.59 0.60
C ALA A 67 -1.83 -21.18 -0.80
N LEU A 68 -2.92 -20.85 -1.51
CA LEU A 68 -3.14 -21.34 -2.88
C LEU A 68 -2.08 -20.86 -3.86
N ASN A 69 -1.59 -19.65 -3.67
CA ASN A 69 -0.59 -19.06 -4.57
C ASN A 69 0.84 -19.31 -4.09
N LYS A 70 1.01 -20.11 -3.05
CA LYS A 70 2.33 -20.47 -2.51
C LYS A 70 3.18 -19.24 -2.21
N ILE A 71 2.59 -18.26 -1.54
CA ILE A 71 3.31 -17.04 -1.18
C ILE A 71 4.41 -17.40 -0.17
N PRO A 72 5.64 -16.92 -0.36
CA PRO A 72 6.74 -17.21 0.56
C PRO A 72 6.45 -16.77 1.99
N ASP A 73 7.10 -17.38 2.95
CA ASP A 73 7.00 -17.00 4.36
C ASP A 73 7.48 -15.56 4.55
N GLY A 74 6.97 -14.90 5.57
CA GLY A 74 7.37 -13.53 5.91
C GLY A 74 6.24 -12.52 5.80
N LEU A 75 5.13 -12.89 5.18
CA LEU A 75 3.96 -12.01 5.11
C LEU A 75 3.02 -12.30 6.26
N GLU A 76 2.80 -11.30 7.10
CA GLU A 76 1.81 -11.34 8.17
C GLU A 76 0.52 -10.70 7.66
N MET A 77 -0.61 -11.38 7.82
CA MET A 77 -1.92 -10.87 7.39
C MET A 77 -2.78 -10.69 8.61
N ILE A 78 -3.14 -9.44 8.92
CA ILE A 78 -3.82 -9.13 10.17
C ILE A 78 -5.11 -8.34 9.96
N CYS A 79 -6.04 -8.56 10.88
CA CYS A 79 -7.27 -7.78 10.96
C CYS A 79 -7.04 -6.64 11.97
N ALA A 80 -6.97 -5.42 11.49
CA ALA A 80 -6.74 -4.26 12.35
C ALA A 80 -7.23 -2.98 11.72
N ASP A 81 -7.57 -2.02 12.57
CA ASP A 81 -7.91 -0.66 12.18
C ASP A 81 -6.59 0.13 12.07
N LEU A 82 -6.40 0.87 10.99
CA LEU A 82 -5.20 1.67 10.79
C LEU A 82 -4.96 2.70 11.93
N GLY A 83 -6.03 3.19 12.52
CA GLY A 83 -5.94 4.13 13.63
C GLY A 83 -5.47 3.50 14.93
N LYS A 84 -5.48 2.17 15.01
CA LYS A 84 -5.10 1.45 16.23
C LYS A 84 -3.86 0.59 16.05
N TYR A 85 -3.51 0.29 14.82
CA TYR A 85 -2.34 -0.54 14.53
C TYR A 85 -1.05 0.20 14.88
N LYS A 86 -0.09 -0.53 15.43
CA LYS A 86 1.24 0.00 15.69
C LYS A 86 2.27 -0.99 15.16
N PRO A 87 3.08 -0.56 14.19
CA PRO A 87 4.09 -1.46 13.63
C PRO A 87 5.18 -1.77 14.65
N THR A 88 5.76 -2.96 14.52
CA THR A 88 6.85 -3.39 15.40
C THR A 88 8.21 -2.93 14.90
N GLN A 89 8.28 -2.49 13.66
CA GLN A 89 9.51 -1.96 13.07
C GLN A 89 9.15 -1.00 11.93
N LEU A 90 10.09 -0.13 11.58
CA LEU A 90 9.90 0.77 10.45
C LEU A 90 9.96 0.00 9.14
N ALA A 91 9.15 0.39 8.19
CA ALA A 91 9.10 -0.24 6.88
C ALA A 91 10.00 0.46 5.88
N ASP A 92 10.49 -0.28 4.91
CA ASP A 92 11.20 0.28 3.77
C ASP A 92 10.23 0.96 2.81
N GLY A 93 8.98 0.54 2.80
CA GLY A 93 7.96 1.16 1.99
C GLY A 93 6.55 0.79 2.41
N ILE A 94 5.61 1.58 1.93
CA ILE A 94 4.18 1.39 2.15
C ILE A 94 3.48 1.36 0.80
N VAL A 95 2.54 0.44 0.63
CA VAL A 95 1.58 0.51 -0.46
C VAL A 95 0.18 0.65 0.15
N ALA A 96 -0.62 1.53 -0.42
CA ALA A 96 -1.97 1.78 0.07
C ALA A 96 -2.92 2.06 -1.10
N ASN A 97 -3.72 1.06 -1.43
CA ASN A 97 -4.78 1.22 -2.43
C ASN A 97 -6.10 1.41 -1.68
N ILE A 98 -6.29 2.61 -1.16
CA ILE A 98 -7.41 2.97 -0.29
C ILE A 98 -8.05 4.27 -0.77
N THR A 99 -9.24 4.58 -0.29
CA THR A 99 -9.96 5.76 -0.75
C THR A 99 -9.37 7.05 -0.22
N SER A 100 -9.62 8.15 -0.91
CA SER A 100 -9.12 9.47 -0.52
C SER A 100 -9.45 9.85 0.92
N PRO A 101 -10.68 9.67 1.41
CA PRO A 101 -10.97 10.00 2.80
C PRO A 101 -10.11 9.24 3.81
N VAL A 102 -9.82 7.97 3.52
CA VAL A 102 -8.98 7.15 4.39
C VAL A 102 -7.53 7.63 4.36
N ILE A 103 -7.02 7.95 3.16
CA ILE A 103 -5.67 8.52 3.04
C ILE A 103 -5.58 9.82 3.85
N LEU A 104 -6.51 10.73 3.64
CA LEU A 104 -6.48 12.04 4.30
C LEU A 104 -6.57 11.92 5.81
N GLU A 105 -7.37 10.99 6.30
CA GLU A 105 -7.54 10.81 7.74
C GLU A 105 -6.30 10.21 8.40
N TYR A 106 -5.71 9.17 7.78
CA TYR A 106 -4.68 8.38 8.45
C TYR A 106 -3.24 8.68 8.02
N LEU A 107 -3.05 9.49 6.98
CA LEU A 107 -1.71 9.81 6.49
C LEU A 107 -0.76 10.34 7.58
N PRO A 108 -1.19 11.23 8.51
CA PRO A 108 -0.30 11.68 9.58
C PRO A 108 0.12 10.55 10.52
N TYR A 109 -0.72 9.53 10.66
CA TYR A 109 -0.44 8.41 11.57
C TYR A 109 0.52 7.41 10.93
N PHE A 110 0.30 7.05 9.66
CA PHE A 110 1.10 5.98 9.07
C PHE A 110 2.37 6.48 8.37
N SER A 111 2.49 7.77 8.04
CA SER A 111 3.70 8.27 7.41
C SER A 111 4.97 8.00 8.24
N PRO A 112 4.95 8.19 9.58
CA PRO A 112 6.13 7.88 10.38
C PRO A 112 6.48 6.39 10.48
N TRP A 113 5.65 5.50 9.94
CA TRP A 113 5.94 4.07 9.96
C TRP A 113 7.00 3.68 8.91
N VAL A 114 7.36 4.62 8.02
CA VAL A 114 8.32 4.41 6.95
C VAL A 114 9.66 5.01 7.33
N LYS A 115 10.74 4.31 6.99
CA LYS A 115 12.08 4.83 7.18
C LYS A 115 12.30 6.07 6.33
N LYS A 116 13.15 6.98 6.79
CA LYS A 116 13.56 8.12 5.98
C LYS A 116 14.15 7.61 4.66
N GLY A 117 13.68 8.16 3.55
CA GLY A 117 14.08 7.72 2.22
C GLY A 117 13.27 6.54 1.69
N GLY A 118 12.36 6.00 2.49
CA GLY A 118 11.51 4.89 2.07
C GLY A 118 10.49 5.32 1.02
N TRP A 119 9.89 4.33 0.35
CA TRP A 119 8.95 4.60 -0.73
C TRP A 119 7.50 4.50 -0.28
N GLY A 120 6.63 5.20 -1.00
CA GLY A 120 5.19 5.06 -0.85
C GLY A 120 4.54 4.94 -2.21
N VAL A 121 3.62 4.00 -2.36
CA VAL A 121 2.79 3.84 -3.55
C VAL A 121 1.34 3.89 -3.12
N PHE A 122 0.60 4.84 -3.68
CA PHE A 122 -0.78 5.10 -3.27
C PHE A 122 -1.69 5.14 -4.48
N SER A 123 -2.90 4.63 -4.36
CA SER A 123 -3.95 4.80 -5.35
C SER A 123 -5.32 4.67 -4.67
N GLY A 124 -6.39 4.66 -5.47
CA GLY A 124 -7.75 4.72 -4.96
C GLY A 124 -8.27 6.15 -4.91
N VAL A 125 -7.58 7.07 -5.55
CA VAL A 125 -7.86 8.50 -5.56
C VAL A 125 -8.41 8.90 -6.94
N ASN A 126 -9.58 9.53 -6.96
CA ASN A 126 -10.14 10.05 -8.21
C ASN A 126 -9.69 11.49 -8.45
N SER A 127 -9.95 11.98 -9.66
CA SER A 127 -9.51 13.33 -10.08
C SER A 127 -10.05 14.44 -9.17
N THR A 128 -11.24 14.28 -8.63
CA THR A 128 -11.85 15.28 -7.74
C THR A 128 -10.99 15.54 -6.50
N ASN A 129 -10.37 14.47 -5.97
CA ASN A 129 -9.62 14.55 -4.73
C ASN A 129 -8.09 14.55 -4.90
N ALA A 130 -7.62 14.43 -6.14
CA ALA A 130 -6.18 14.26 -6.41
C ALA A 130 -5.34 15.43 -5.85
N ASP A 131 -5.76 16.67 -6.06
CA ASP A 131 -4.99 17.82 -5.58
C ASP A 131 -4.96 17.90 -4.06
N LEU A 132 -6.08 17.59 -3.43
CA LEU A 132 -6.16 17.59 -1.97
C LEU A 132 -5.23 16.53 -1.37
N VAL A 133 -5.20 15.35 -1.98
CA VAL A 133 -4.32 14.25 -1.53
C VAL A 133 -2.84 14.63 -1.75
N LYS A 134 -2.51 15.24 -2.90
CA LYS A 134 -1.14 15.66 -3.16
C LYS A 134 -0.65 16.70 -2.14
N LYS A 135 -1.53 17.62 -1.75
CA LYS A 135 -1.22 18.60 -0.71
C LYS A 135 -0.94 17.90 0.62
N ALA A 136 -1.77 16.93 0.98
CA ALA A 136 -1.59 16.18 2.21
C ALA A 136 -0.26 15.42 2.22
N PHE A 137 0.15 14.83 1.10
CA PHE A 137 1.46 14.19 1.00
C PHE A 137 2.57 15.18 1.34
N ALA A 138 2.55 16.36 0.72
CA ALA A 138 3.59 17.36 0.96
C ALA A 138 3.63 17.79 2.43
N GLU A 139 2.48 17.93 3.06
CA GLU A 139 2.37 18.34 4.45
C GLU A 139 2.84 17.27 5.44
N ASN A 140 2.93 16.01 4.98
CA ASN A 140 3.30 14.89 5.83
C ASN A 140 4.65 14.26 5.47
N GLY A 141 5.50 15.02 4.79
CA GLY A 141 6.89 14.60 4.56
C GLY A 141 7.14 13.76 3.33
N TRP A 142 6.15 13.63 2.46
CA TRP A 142 6.30 12.89 1.22
C TRP A 142 6.75 13.83 0.09
N LYS A 143 7.80 13.45 -0.62
CA LYS A 143 8.46 14.25 -1.66
C LYS A 143 8.65 13.43 -2.94
N ASP A 144 9.16 14.10 -3.97
CA ASP A 144 9.55 13.46 -5.23
C ASP A 144 8.36 12.72 -5.88
N LEU A 145 7.24 13.42 -5.98
CA LEU A 145 5.99 12.87 -6.50
C LEU A 145 6.10 12.46 -7.96
N HIS A 146 5.71 11.23 -8.25
CA HIS A 146 5.44 10.75 -9.60
C HIS A 146 3.98 10.34 -9.63
N GLU A 147 3.28 10.76 -10.66
CA GLU A 147 1.85 10.51 -10.79
C GLU A 147 1.54 9.82 -12.10
N LYS A 148 0.63 8.85 -12.06
CA LYS A 148 0.05 8.24 -13.26
C LYS A 148 -1.44 8.24 -13.12
N THR A 149 -2.13 8.29 -14.26
CA THR A 149 -3.59 8.26 -14.29
C THR A 149 -4.07 7.14 -15.20
N ASP A 150 -5.25 6.63 -14.88
CA ASP A 150 -5.97 5.67 -15.71
C ASP A 150 -7.45 6.06 -15.61
N GLY A 151 -7.97 6.72 -16.66
CA GLY A 151 -9.29 7.32 -16.60
C GLY A 151 -9.35 8.38 -15.51
N ASP A 152 -10.32 8.23 -14.61
CA ASP A 152 -10.51 9.18 -13.50
C ASP A 152 -9.67 8.82 -12.27
N TRP A 153 -8.87 7.76 -12.34
CA TRP A 153 -8.09 7.28 -11.20
C TRP A 153 -6.64 7.73 -11.28
N HIS A 154 -6.08 8.05 -10.12
CA HIS A 154 -4.70 8.52 -9.97
C HIS A 154 -3.91 7.56 -9.10
N GLY A 155 -2.68 7.32 -9.48
CA GLY A 155 -1.72 6.59 -8.67
C GLY A 155 -0.49 7.46 -8.44
N PHE A 156 0.15 7.28 -7.29
CA PHE A 156 1.27 8.13 -6.86
C PHE A 156 2.41 7.28 -6.33
N TYR A 157 3.62 7.70 -6.66
CA TYR A 157 4.84 7.17 -6.08
C TYR A 157 5.63 8.33 -5.49
N LEU A 158 6.04 8.19 -4.23
CA LEU A 158 6.76 9.24 -3.52
C LEU A 158 7.85 8.64 -2.63
N ARG A 159 8.70 9.52 -2.10
CA ARG A 159 9.69 9.18 -1.08
C ARG A 159 9.38 9.93 0.21
N TYR A 160 9.55 9.23 1.34
CA TYR A 160 9.37 9.82 2.65
C TYR A 160 10.68 10.47 3.10
N LYS A 161 10.67 11.78 3.35
CA LYS A 161 11.90 12.54 3.56
C LYS A 161 11.89 13.37 4.83
N ILE A 162 11.30 12.88 5.87
CA ILE A 162 11.39 13.55 7.17
C ILE A 162 12.44 12.91 8.05
#